data_87fe8b0e8ec5db10d4a2104b51f46cde
#
_entry.id   87fe8b0e8ec5db10d4a2104b51f46cde
#
_cell.length_a   1.000
_cell.length_b   1.000
_cell.length_c   1.000
_cell.angle_alpha   90.00
_cell.angle_beta   90.00
_cell.angle_gamma   90.00
#
_symmetry.space_group_name_H-M   'P 1'
#
loop_
_entity.id
_entity.type
_entity.pdbx_description
1 polymer ?
#
loop_
_entity_poly.entity_id
_entity_poly.type
_entity_poly.pdbx_seq_one_letter_code
_entity_poly.pdbx_strand_id
1 'polypeptide(L)'
;MQATIWTILLLSITVLDLAKIINLAKKRWLIPYLFLTPHLPLLMFSVLTANPPPSGAAAALFIIACVLFQLYTTLRLHFHWRGKNESGSVRIGILYGGRNLIHTGLIGLYLLPLWYLICFLPGKFPALFWHNPYAGLSRFDMSSLWFALEVVYAVIFIWLFLINGCLRIFFGSRNLGVTKRIFILLFMWVPFVQLYLAHIMCRAAKDEYLVAVSRRDMEAFTVEDDRCATKYPLVMVHGIGFRDLRFFNYWGRIPLILKKHGANVSYGHNKAWGSLEENARLIAANIDQVLAETDCEKVNLIAHSKGGLDCRYLISTMGYEDKVASLTTINTPHYGSELIDILDRLPDSLYWTIANAINRFFTVAGDDAPDCYTSSQELSPAFCARFNEENPDAPGVYYQSYGSVMKSCFSDSLLSIPYLLLCTCKGRANDGLVDVSSMKWGEFKGVLTNKYHRGISHGDMIDLKREDIKGFDVLNVFYEIVVNLKEMGF
;
A
#
# COMPACT_ATOMS: atom_id res chain seq x y z
N MET A 1 -9.82 -47.19 19.46
CA MET A 1 -9.54 -45.95 20.15
C MET A 1 -8.05 -45.68 20.37
N GLN A 2 -7.28 -46.52 21.10
CA GLN A 2 -5.84 -46.30 21.28
C GLN A 2 -5.06 -46.21 19.96
N ALA A 3 -5.29 -47.13 19.00
CA ALA A 3 -4.63 -47.09 17.70
C ALA A 3 -4.90 -45.79 16.92
N THR A 4 -6.12 -45.26 16.95
CA THR A 4 -6.49 -44.02 16.28
C THR A 4 -5.78 -42.80 16.91
N ILE A 5 -5.69 -42.78 18.24
CA ILE A 5 -4.98 -41.72 18.96
C ILE A 5 -3.48 -41.76 18.64
N TRP A 6 -2.88 -42.96 18.67
CA TRP A 6 -1.46 -43.13 18.29
C TRP A 6 -1.17 -42.78 16.84
N THR A 7 -2.07 -43.09 15.90
CA THR A 7 -1.92 -42.72 14.48
C THR A 7 -1.96 -41.21 14.32
N ILE A 8 -2.88 -40.53 14.99
CA ILE A 8 -2.98 -39.06 14.95
C ILE A 8 -1.74 -38.41 15.57
N LEU A 9 -1.26 -38.93 16.70
CA LEU A 9 -0.04 -38.45 17.36
C LEU A 9 1.20 -38.66 16.49
N LEU A 10 1.38 -39.84 15.87
CA LEU A 10 2.49 -40.14 14.99
C LEU A 10 2.48 -39.26 13.73
N LEU A 11 1.31 -39.05 13.11
CA LEU A 11 1.16 -38.12 12.00
C LEU A 11 1.47 -36.69 12.39
N SER A 12 1.00 -36.25 13.57
CA SER A 12 1.31 -34.93 14.07
C SER A 12 2.81 -34.73 14.30
N ILE A 13 3.51 -35.75 14.80
CA ILE A 13 4.97 -35.76 14.98
C ILE A 13 5.69 -35.74 13.62
N THR A 14 5.25 -36.56 12.68
CA THR A 14 5.85 -36.61 11.31
C THR A 14 5.70 -35.26 10.59
N VAL A 15 4.55 -34.62 10.72
CA VAL A 15 4.31 -33.29 10.15
C VAL A 15 5.12 -32.22 10.87
N LEU A 16 5.31 -32.33 12.18
CA LEU A 16 6.22 -31.45 12.92
C LEU A 16 7.67 -31.57 12.45
N ASP A 17 8.12 -32.75 12.11
CA ASP A 17 9.48 -32.98 11.61
C ASP A 17 9.64 -32.50 10.17
N LEU A 18 8.65 -32.72 9.31
CA LEU A 18 8.59 -32.11 7.97
C LEU A 18 8.59 -30.58 8.04
N ALA A 19 7.90 -30.00 8.98
CA ALA A 19 7.87 -28.56 9.21
C ALA A 19 9.22 -27.98 9.66
N LYS A 20 10.01 -28.74 10.41
CA LYS A 20 11.39 -28.38 10.75
C LYS A 20 12.27 -28.30 9.50
N ILE A 21 12.13 -29.27 8.60
CA ILE A 21 12.89 -29.37 7.35
C ILE A 21 12.57 -28.19 6.42
N ILE A 22 11.31 -27.74 6.38
CA ILE A 22 10.85 -26.64 5.49
C ILE A 22 11.08 -25.25 6.12
N ASN A 23 11.75 -25.15 7.26
CA ASN A 23 12.01 -23.89 7.99
C ASN A 23 10.71 -23.17 8.48
N LEU A 24 9.63 -23.93 8.67
CA LEU A 24 8.39 -23.48 9.33
C LEU A 24 8.55 -23.42 10.86
N ALA A 25 9.77 -23.56 11.35
CA ALA A 25 10.15 -23.74 12.73
C ALA A 25 9.64 -22.64 13.69
N LYS A 26 9.42 -21.41 13.22
CA LYS A 26 8.85 -20.34 14.05
C LYS A 26 7.35 -20.51 14.37
N LYS A 27 6.66 -21.51 13.75
CA LYS A 27 5.22 -21.75 13.89
C LYS A 27 4.87 -23.22 14.18
N ARG A 28 5.72 -23.90 14.91
CA ARG A 28 5.61 -25.35 15.22
C ARG A 28 4.25 -25.82 15.76
N TRP A 29 3.50 -24.93 16.41
CA TRP A 29 2.19 -25.23 16.99
C TRP A 29 1.02 -25.11 15.98
N LEU A 30 1.18 -24.41 14.86
CA LEU A 30 0.14 -24.28 13.82
C LEU A 30 -0.13 -25.59 13.10
N ILE A 31 0.88 -26.41 12.89
CA ILE A 31 0.75 -27.66 12.17
C ILE A 31 0.00 -28.72 12.97
N PRO A 32 0.34 -29.01 14.26
CA PRO A 32 -0.51 -29.84 15.10
C PRO A 32 -1.97 -29.34 15.16
N TYR A 33 -2.16 -28.04 15.21
CA TYR A 33 -3.49 -27.45 15.20
C TYR A 33 -4.26 -27.74 13.91
N LEU A 34 -3.64 -27.59 12.74
CA LEU A 34 -4.25 -27.91 11.45
C LEU A 34 -4.65 -29.39 11.33
N PHE A 35 -3.91 -30.29 11.96
CA PHE A 35 -4.19 -31.72 11.91
C PHE A 35 -5.15 -32.18 13.02
N LEU A 36 -5.00 -31.70 14.22
CA LEU A 36 -5.85 -32.12 15.35
C LEU A 36 -7.26 -31.53 15.26
N THR A 37 -7.38 -30.27 14.88
CA THR A 37 -8.64 -29.55 14.92
C THR A 37 -9.71 -30.13 13.96
N PRO A 38 -9.41 -30.42 12.68
CA PRO A 38 -10.40 -31.04 11.80
C PRO A 38 -10.90 -32.40 12.27
N HIS A 39 -10.11 -33.11 13.06
CA HIS A 39 -10.46 -34.45 13.55
C HIS A 39 -11.13 -34.45 14.93
N LEU A 40 -11.37 -33.28 15.53
CA LEU A 40 -12.08 -33.22 16.82
C LEU A 40 -13.46 -33.88 16.82
N PRO A 41 -14.32 -33.75 15.79
CA PRO A 41 -15.60 -34.46 15.76
C PRO A 41 -15.41 -35.99 15.80
N LEU A 42 -14.45 -36.51 15.05
CA LEU A 42 -14.15 -37.94 15.04
C LEU A 42 -13.59 -38.42 16.36
N LEU A 43 -12.71 -37.64 16.99
CA LEU A 43 -12.17 -37.95 18.34
C LEU A 43 -13.29 -37.98 19.40
N MET A 44 -14.21 -37.02 19.35
CA MET A 44 -15.36 -36.98 20.25
C MET A 44 -16.27 -38.18 20.01
N PHE A 45 -16.55 -38.53 18.76
CA PHE A 45 -17.32 -39.75 18.43
C PHE A 45 -16.61 -41.01 18.96
N SER A 46 -15.31 -41.16 18.76
CA SER A 46 -14.52 -42.30 19.20
C SER A 46 -14.56 -42.46 20.73
N VAL A 47 -14.59 -41.38 21.50
CA VAL A 47 -14.71 -41.42 22.96
C VAL A 47 -16.10 -41.83 23.38
N LEU A 48 -17.14 -41.29 22.71
CA LEU A 48 -18.53 -41.61 23.04
C LEU A 48 -18.92 -43.06 22.72
N THR A 49 -18.27 -43.66 21.72
CA THR A 49 -18.55 -45.06 21.27
C THR A 49 -17.52 -46.08 21.75
N ALA A 50 -16.60 -45.67 22.62
CA ALA A 50 -15.59 -46.58 23.17
C ALA A 50 -16.20 -47.78 23.92
N ASN A 51 -15.59 -48.96 23.78
CA ASN A 51 -16.01 -50.16 24.52
C ASN A 51 -14.81 -50.75 25.29
N PRO A 52 -14.80 -50.77 26.63
CA PRO A 52 -15.86 -50.25 27.51
C PRO A 52 -16.00 -48.72 27.43
N PRO A 53 -17.20 -48.17 27.64
CA PRO A 53 -17.40 -46.72 27.60
C PRO A 53 -16.64 -46.07 28.78
N PRO A 54 -16.03 -44.90 28.57
CA PRO A 54 -15.45 -44.15 29.67
C PRO A 54 -16.54 -43.73 30.67
N SER A 55 -16.15 -43.41 31.90
CA SER A 55 -17.12 -42.83 32.85
C SER A 55 -17.67 -41.51 32.26
N GLY A 56 -18.96 -41.22 32.52
CA GLY A 56 -19.59 -40.01 32.00
C GLY A 56 -18.81 -38.74 32.34
N ALA A 57 -18.17 -38.72 33.54
CA ALA A 57 -17.30 -37.61 33.93
C ALA A 57 -16.02 -37.52 33.07
N ALA A 58 -15.37 -38.64 32.73
CA ALA A 58 -14.19 -38.66 31.89
C ALA A 58 -14.49 -38.23 30.44
N ALA A 59 -15.61 -38.69 29.89
CA ALA A 59 -16.07 -38.27 28.56
C ALA A 59 -16.37 -36.75 28.52
N ALA A 60 -17.09 -36.25 29.52
CA ALA A 60 -17.41 -34.84 29.63
C ALA A 60 -16.14 -33.95 29.72
N LEU A 61 -15.19 -34.32 30.56
CA LEU A 61 -13.90 -33.63 30.71
C LEU A 61 -13.12 -33.60 29.39
N PHE A 62 -13.09 -34.71 28.68
CA PHE A 62 -12.42 -34.77 27.36
C PHE A 62 -13.07 -33.83 26.33
N ILE A 63 -14.40 -33.84 26.24
CA ILE A 63 -15.15 -32.97 25.34
C ILE A 63 -14.91 -31.48 25.68
N ILE A 64 -14.98 -31.14 26.98
CA ILE A 64 -14.71 -29.78 27.46
C ILE A 64 -13.27 -29.36 27.08
N ALA A 65 -12.29 -30.25 27.33
CA ALA A 65 -10.89 -29.96 26.94
C ALA A 65 -10.73 -29.72 25.44
N CYS A 66 -11.38 -30.49 24.58
CA CYS A 66 -11.38 -30.30 23.12
C CYS A 66 -11.99 -28.95 22.75
N VAL A 67 -13.15 -28.59 23.31
CA VAL A 67 -13.83 -27.32 23.06
C VAL A 67 -12.98 -26.14 23.54
N LEU A 68 -12.41 -26.21 24.74
CA LEU A 68 -11.54 -25.15 25.26
C LEU A 68 -10.26 -24.99 24.43
N PHE A 69 -9.66 -26.11 24.03
CA PHE A 69 -8.50 -26.08 23.11
C PHE A 69 -8.84 -25.42 21.80
N GLN A 70 -9.97 -25.79 21.19
CA GLN A 70 -10.44 -25.18 19.95
C GLN A 70 -10.70 -23.68 20.11
N LEU A 71 -11.40 -23.30 21.15
CA LEU A 71 -11.71 -21.88 21.42
C LEU A 71 -10.43 -21.07 21.63
N TYR A 72 -9.52 -21.55 22.49
CA TYR A 72 -8.25 -20.89 22.75
C TYR A 72 -7.39 -20.69 21.48
N THR A 73 -7.24 -21.76 20.71
CA THR A 73 -6.41 -21.72 19.49
C THR A 73 -7.04 -20.88 18.41
N THR A 74 -8.37 -20.93 18.24
CA THR A 74 -9.10 -20.06 17.30
C THR A 74 -8.95 -18.58 17.68
N LEU A 75 -9.18 -18.23 18.92
CA LEU A 75 -9.00 -16.87 19.42
C LEU A 75 -7.56 -16.40 19.21
N ARG A 76 -6.59 -17.24 19.54
CA ARG A 76 -5.19 -16.91 19.37
C ARG A 76 -4.77 -16.71 17.91
N LEU A 77 -5.25 -17.53 17.01
CA LEU A 77 -4.92 -17.45 15.58
C LEU A 77 -5.63 -16.31 14.87
N HIS A 78 -6.92 -16.20 15.11
CA HIS A 78 -7.77 -15.27 14.38
C HIS A 78 -7.84 -13.86 14.99
N PHE A 79 -7.44 -13.69 16.26
CA PHE A 79 -7.52 -12.41 16.96
C PHE A 79 -6.22 -11.95 17.61
N HIS A 80 -5.12 -12.72 17.49
CA HIS A 80 -3.83 -12.30 18.03
C HIS A 80 -3.14 -11.29 17.09
N TRP A 81 -3.21 -10.05 17.44
CA TRP A 81 -2.69 -8.90 16.68
C TRP A 81 -1.40 -8.33 17.28
N ARG A 82 -1.05 -8.72 18.51
CA ARG A 82 0.09 -8.18 19.27
C ARG A 82 1.31 -9.10 19.24
N GLY A 83 1.62 -9.70 18.10
CA GLY A 83 2.94 -10.31 17.96
C GLY A 83 4.00 -9.20 17.95
N LYS A 84 5.10 -9.37 18.70
CA LYS A 84 6.33 -8.61 18.44
C LYS A 84 6.71 -8.88 17.00
N ASN A 85 6.35 -7.97 16.09
CA ASN A 85 6.85 -8.04 14.73
C ASN A 85 8.06 -7.11 14.62
N GLU A 86 9.03 -7.53 13.86
CA GLU A 86 10.29 -6.80 13.67
C GLU A 86 10.08 -5.41 13.06
N SER A 87 8.92 -5.12 12.46
CA SER A 87 8.59 -3.82 11.89
C SER A 87 8.15 -2.76 12.91
N GLY A 88 7.84 -3.16 14.15
CA GLY A 88 7.30 -2.25 15.18
C GLY A 88 5.87 -1.74 14.93
N SER A 89 5.29 -1.97 13.75
CA SER A 89 3.97 -1.48 13.34
C SER A 89 2.90 -2.54 13.53
N VAL A 90 1.83 -2.20 14.27
CA VAL A 90 0.67 -3.09 14.48
C VAL A 90 0.00 -3.44 13.13
N ARG A 91 -0.17 -2.46 12.24
CA ARG A 91 -0.74 -2.68 10.90
C ARG A 91 0.04 -3.71 10.10
N ILE A 92 1.35 -3.55 10.04
CA ILE A 92 2.25 -4.46 9.32
C ILE A 92 2.22 -5.86 9.95
N GLY A 93 2.15 -5.95 11.27
CA GLY A 93 2.00 -7.22 11.98
C GLY A 93 0.70 -7.95 11.62
N ILE A 94 -0.43 -7.24 11.55
CA ILE A 94 -1.73 -7.78 11.12
C ILE A 94 -1.66 -8.25 9.67
N LEU A 95 -1.08 -7.44 8.79
CA LEU A 95 -0.92 -7.71 7.37
C LEU A 95 -0.08 -8.97 7.12
N TYR A 96 1.09 -9.06 7.73
CA TYR A 96 1.98 -10.22 7.61
C TYR A 96 1.38 -11.47 8.29
N GLY A 97 0.62 -11.28 9.37
CA GLY A 97 -0.22 -12.31 9.97
C GLY A 97 -1.25 -12.87 8.98
N GLY A 98 -1.90 -12.01 8.20
CA GLY A 98 -2.82 -12.38 7.12
C GLY A 98 -2.17 -13.26 6.06
N ARG A 99 -0.96 -12.90 5.60
CA ARG A 99 -0.16 -13.75 4.69
C ARG A 99 0.09 -15.14 5.27
N ASN A 100 0.42 -15.20 6.54
CA ASN A 100 0.68 -16.48 7.21
C ASN A 100 -0.59 -17.34 7.34
N LEU A 101 -1.75 -16.71 7.55
CA LEU A 101 -3.04 -17.41 7.57
C LEU A 101 -3.37 -18.00 6.19
N ILE A 102 -3.19 -17.24 5.11
CA ILE A 102 -3.40 -17.75 3.74
C ILE A 102 -2.47 -18.95 3.47
N HIS A 103 -1.17 -18.84 3.76
CA HIS A 103 -0.25 -19.95 3.56
C HIS A 103 -0.64 -21.19 4.37
N THR A 104 -1.09 -21.00 5.62
CA THR A 104 -1.56 -22.08 6.48
C THR A 104 -2.82 -22.74 5.91
N GLY A 105 -3.79 -21.93 5.45
CA GLY A 105 -5.01 -22.44 4.81
C GLY A 105 -4.72 -23.19 3.51
N LEU A 106 -3.81 -22.69 2.68
CA LEU A 106 -3.40 -23.37 1.44
C LEU A 106 -2.72 -24.71 1.73
N ILE A 107 -1.84 -24.78 2.74
CA ILE A 107 -1.24 -26.05 3.17
C ILE A 107 -2.35 -27.02 3.62
N GLY A 108 -3.32 -26.55 4.40
CA GLY A 108 -4.48 -27.36 4.83
C GLY A 108 -5.30 -27.89 3.65
N LEU A 109 -5.52 -27.09 2.62
CA LEU A 109 -6.23 -27.49 1.40
C LEU A 109 -5.55 -28.66 0.67
N TYR A 110 -4.23 -28.75 0.71
CA TYR A 110 -3.50 -29.87 0.08
C TYR A 110 -3.42 -31.09 1.00
N LEU A 111 -3.17 -30.88 2.27
CA LEU A 111 -2.92 -31.97 3.21
C LEU A 111 -4.21 -32.72 3.61
N LEU A 112 -5.34 -32.02 3.71
CA LEU A 112 -6.58 -32.62 4.16
C LEU A 112 -7.15 -33.65 3.15
N PRO A 113 -7.25 -33.33 1.84
CA PRO A 113 -7.62 -34.32 0.82
C PRO A 113 -6.68 -35.51 0.78
N LEU A 114 -5.36 -35.28 0.93
CA LEU A 114 -4.38 -36.34 1.00
C LEU A 114 -4.59 -37.26 2.18
N TRP A 115 -4.92 -36.69 3.34
CA TRP A 115 -5.26 -37.46 4.54
C TRP A 115 -6.49 -38.33 4.34
N TYR A 116 -7.60 -37.76 3.80
CA TYR A 116 -8.80 -38.53 3.49
C TYR A 116 -8.53 -39.61 2.47
N LEU A 117 -7.78 -39.33 1.42
CA LEU A 117 -7.38 -40.31 0.42
C LEU A 117 -6.63 -41.50 1.05
N ILE A 118 -5.68 -41.24 1.95
CA ILE A 118 -4.95 -42.28 2.69
C ILE A 118 -5.92 -43.11 3.55
N CYS A 119 -6.89 -42.47 4.21
CA CYS A 119 -7.90 -43.17 5.01
C CYS A 119 -8.83 -44.06 4.17
N PHE A 120 -9.11 -43.68 2.93
CA PHE A 120 -9.98 -44.45 2.02
C PHE A 120 -9.28 -45.49 1.17
N LEU A 121 -7.93 -45.58 1.18
CA LEU A 121 -7.18 -46.64 0.47
C LEU A 121 -7.17 -47.92 1.32
N PRO A 122 -8.04 -48.93 1.04
CA PRO A 122 -8.13 -50.12 1.86
C PRO A 122 -6.92 -51.03 1.66
N GLY A 123 -6.33 -51.46 2.77
CA GLY A 123 -5.44 -52.63 2.82
C GLY A 123 -4.08 -52.54 2.15
N LYS A 124 -3.67 -51.37 1.64
CA LYS A 124 -2.36 -51.21 0.94
C LYS A 124 -1.29 -50.50 1.76
N PHE A 125 -1.60 -49.98 2.91
CA PHE A 125 -0.61 -49.38 3.81
C PHE A 125 -0.23 -50.36 4.93
N PRO A 126 1.06 -50.43 5.28
CA PRO A 126 1.54 -51.34 6.33
C PRO A 126 0.89 -51.02 7.68
N ALA A 127 1.02 -51.92 8.62
CA ALA A 127 0.40 -52.03 9.96
C ALA A 127 0.33 -50.74 10.81
N LEU A 128 0.90 -49.63 10.37
CA LEU A 128 0.77 -48.31 11.03
C LEU A 128 -0.64 -47.76 11.01
N PHE A 129 -1.49 -48.15 10.06
CA PHE A 129 -2.85 -47.67 9.84
C PHE A 129 -3.87 -48.77 10.10
N TRP A 130 -3.82 -49.39 11.24
CA TRP A 130 -4.56 -50.60 11.58
C TRP A 130 -6.08 -50.49 11.54
N HIS A 131 -6.60 -49.33 11.72
CA HIS A 131 -8.05 -49.14 11.62
C HIS A 131 -8.32 -47.88 10.82
N ASN A 132 -8.78 -48.07 9.61
CA ASN A 132 -9.43 -46.99 8.86
C ASN A 132 -10.66 -46.56 9.69
N PRO A 133 -10.65 -45.38 10.29
CA PRO A 133 -11.78 -44.90 11.08
C PRO A 133 -13.06 -44.76 10.25
N TYR A 134 -12.93 -44.82 8.93
CA TYR A 134 -13.98 -44.70 7.94
C TYR A 134 -14.38 -46.02 7.28
N ALA A 135 -13.87 -47.16 7.72
CA ALA A 135 -14.11 -48.47 7.10
C ALA A 135 -15.57 -48.95 7.17
N GLY A 136 -16.40 -48.28 7.92
CA GLY A 136 -17.86 -48.56 8.03
C GLY A 136 -18.77 -47.66 7.21
N LEU A 137 -18.23 -46.71 6.43
CA LEU A 137 -18.99 -45.66 5.75
C LEU A 137 -19.83 -46.13 4.52
N SER A 138 -19.86 -47.41 4.22
CA SER A 138 -20.69 -47.96 3.11
C SER A 138 -22.20 -47.98 3.42
N ARG A 139 -22.59 -47.68 4.66
CA ARG A 139 -23.98 -47.59 5.08
C ARG A 139 -24.25 -46.24 5.74
N PHE A 140 -25.42 -45.67 5.48
CA PHE A 140 -25.92 -44.44 6.12
C PHE A 140 -26.28 -44.75 7.58
N ASP A 141 -25.24 -44.74 8.44
CA ASP A 141 -25.35 -44.93 9.87
C ASP A 141 -24.81 -43.72 10.61
N MET A 142 -24.77 -43.78 11.93
CA MET A 142 -24.26 -42.67 12.76
C MET A 142 -22.79 -42.35 12.48
N SER A 143 -21.98 -43.31 12.02
CA SER A 143 -20.57 -43.05 11.65
C SER A 143 -20.47 -42.26 10.36
N SER A 144 -21.38 -42.45 9.41
CA SER A 144 -21.45 -41.62 8.19
C SER A 144 -21.81 -40.17 8.48
N LEU A 145 -22.73 -39.96 9.43
CA LEU A 145 -23.06 -38.60 9.90
C LEU A 145 -21.85 -37.90 10.54
N TRP A 146 -21.15 -38.57 11.43
CA TRP A 146 -19.95 -38.00 12.07
C TRP A 146 -18.85 -37.71 11.06
N PHE A 147 -18.65 -38.55 10.08
CA PHE A 147 -17.73 -38.30 8.98
C PHE A 147 -18.14 -37.07 8.15
N ALA A 148 -19.41 -36.97 7.80
CA ALA A 148 -19.91 -35.81 7.07
C ALA A 148 -19.71 -34.51 7.87
N LEU A 149 -20.00 -34.54 9.18
CA LEU A 149 -19.74 -33.41 10.09
C LEU A 149 -18.25 -33.04 10.15
N GLU A 150 -17.37 -34.03 10.18
CA GLU A 150 -15.92 -33.80 10.18
C GLU A 150 -15.47 -33.12 8.89
N VAL A 151 -15.91 -33.61 7.71
CA VAL A 151 -15.56 -33.01 6.42
C VAL A 151 -16.06 -31.59 6.34
N VAL A 152 -17.31 -31.32 6.70
CA VAL A 152 -17.90 -29.97 6.70
C VAL A 152 -17.12 -29.05 7.66
N TYR A 153 -16.84 -29.55 8.87
CA TYR A 153 -16.08 -28.80 9.85
C TYR A 153 -14.65 -28.47 9.36
N ALA A 154 -13.96 -29.45 8.77
CA ALA A 154 -12.62 -29.27 8.23
C ALA A 154 -12.59 -28.24 7.07
N VAL A 155 -13.57 -28.30 6.19
CA VAL A 155 -13.72 -27.32 5.09
C VAL A 155 -13.95 -25.91 5.66
N ILE A 156 -14.91 -25.75 6.56
CA ILE A 156 -15.19 -24.45 7.21
C ILE A 156 -13.93 -23.93 7.90
N PHE A 157 -13.22 -24.79 8.63
CA PHE A 157 -12.01 -24.45 9.36
C PHE A 157 -10.92 -23.90 8.44
N ILE A 158 -10.65 -24.53 7.29
CA ILE A 158 -9.66 -24.07 6.31
C ILE A 158 -10.09 -22.76 5.68
N TRP A 159 -11.38 -22.64 5.32
CA TRP A 159 -11.92 -21.43 4.73
C TRP A 159 -11.82 -20.23 5.69
N LEU A 160 -11.98 -20.41 6.98
CA LEU A 160 -11.79 -19.34 7.97
C LEU A 160 -10.36 -18.79 7.93
N PHE A 161 -9.33 -19.62 7.77
CA PHE A 161 -7.96 -19.16 7.60
C PHE A 161 -7.79 -18.33 6.32
N LEU A 162 -8.30 -18.82 5.20
CA LEU A 162 -8.18 -18.15 3.91
C LEU A 162 -8.92 -16.81 3.92
N ILE A 163 -10.17 -16.81 4.34
CA ILE A 163 -11.01 -15.60 4.38
C ILE A 163 -10.39 -14.55 5.32
N ASN A 164 -10.04 -14.91 6.55
CA ASN A 164 -9.45 -13.96 7.50
C ASN A 164 -8.11 -13.42 6.97
N GLY A 165 -7.26 -14.28 6.40
CA GLY A 165 -6.01 -13.87 5.80
C GLY A 165 -6.22 -12.91 4.62
N CYS A 166 -7.14 -13.22 3.73
CA CYS A 166 -7.50 -12.35 2.61
C CYS A 166 -8.06 -11.01 3.07
N LEU A 167 -9.00 -10.99 4.03
CA LEU A 167 -9.56 -9.75 4.57
C LEU A 167 -8.49 -8.83 5.16
N ARG A 168 -7.57 -9.38 5.96
CA ARG A 168 -6.47 -8.60 6.54
C ARG A 168 -5.59 -7.94 5.47
N ILE A 169 -5.26 -8.65 4.40
CA ILE A 169 -4.44 -8.10 3.32
C ILE A 169 -5.26 -7.15 2.47
N PHE A 170 -6.49 -7.51 2.12
CA PHE A 170 -7.36 -6.69 1.28
C PHE A 170 -7.59 -5.29 1.86
N PHE A 171 -7.88 -5.19 3.15
CA PHE A 171 -8.10 -3.91 3.83
C PHE A 171 -6.83 -3.27 4.36
N GLY A 172 -5.83 -4.05 4.76
CA GLY A 172 -4.63 -3.55 5.43
C GLY A 172 -3.47 -3.18 4.51
N SER A 173 -3.39 -3.75 3.29
CA SER A 173 -2.26 -3.50 2.38
C SER A 173 -2.40 -2.18 1.64
N ARG A 174 -1.35 -1.37 1.66
CA ARG A 174 -1.24 -0.15 0.86
C ARG A 174 -0.76 -0.46 -0.56
N ASN A 175 0.10 -1.48 -0.73
CA ASN A 175 0.65 -1.89 -2.02
C ASN A 175 -0.34 -2.70 -2.89
N LEU A 176 -1.52 -3.01 -2.37
CA LEU A 176 -2.50 -3.79 -3.14
C LEU A 176 -3.18 -2.94 -4.22
N GLY A 177 -3.24 -1.62 -4.07
CA GLY A 177 -3.83 -0.71 -5.05
C GLY A 177 -5.32 -0.98 -5.36
N VAL A 178 -6.02 0.03 -5.89
CA VAL A 178 -7.47 -0.07 -6.18
C VAL A 178 -7.75 -1.08 -7.29
N THR A 179 -6.96 -1.08 -8.35
CA THR A 179 -7.14 -1.99 -9.50
C THR A 179 -7.06 -3.46 -9.08
N LYS A 180 -6.03 -3.82 -8.28
CA LYS A 180 -5.90 -5.20 -7.79
C LYS A 180 -7.05 -5.60 -6.88
N ARG A 181 -7.58 -4.68 -6.04
CA ARG A 181 -8.75 -4.93 -5.21
C ARG A 181 -9.99 -5.21 -6.04
N ILE A 182 -10.23 -4.44 -7.11
CA ILE A 182 -11.33 -4.69 -8.04
C ILE A 182 -11.17 -6.07 -8.69
N PHE A 183 -9.99 -6.40 -9.20
CA PHE A 183 -9.73 -7.75 -9.76
C PHE A 183 -9.96 -8.87 -8.75
N ILE A 184 -9.55 -8.69 -7.50
CA ILE A 184 -9.78 -9.66 -6.42
C ILE A 184 -11.28 -9.85 -6.19
N LEU A 185 -12.07 -8.77 -6.07
CA LEU A 185 -13.52 -8.85 -5.88
C LEU A 185 -14.23 -9.55 -7.04
N LEU A 186 -13.80 -9.29 -8.27
CA LEU A 186 -14.45 -9.85 -9.47
C LEU A 186 -14.07 -11.31 -9.72
N PHE A 187 -12.86 -11.75 -9.38
CA PHE A 187 -12.31 -13.02 -9.83
C PHE A 187 -11.88 -13.97 -8.71
N MET A 188 -11.97 -13.58 -7.41
CA MET A 188 -11.55 -14.44 -6.31
C MET A 188 -12.38 -15.73 -6.16
N TRP A 189 -13.57 -15.77 -6.74
CA TRP A 189 -14.47 -16.94 -6.78
C TRP A 189 -14.15 -17.93 -7.92
N VAL A 190 -13.31 -17.52 -8.91
CA VAL A 190 -12.96 -18.37 -10.05
C VAL A 190 -11.85 -19.36 -9.64
N PRO A 191 -12.07 -20.69 -9.79
CA PRO A 191 -11.07 -21.69 -9.50
C PRO A 191 -9.74 -21.40 -10.22
N PHE A 192 -8.60 -21.75 -9.60
CA PHE A 192 -7.23 -21.47 -10.04
C PHE A 192 -6.86 -19.99 -10.07
N VAL A 193 -7.73 -19.07 -10.52
CA VAL A 193 -7.50 -17.62 -10.47
C VAL A 193 -7.38 -17.15 -9.02
N GLN A 194 -8.20 -17.66 -8.13
CA GLN A 194 -8.11 -17.38 -6.69
C GLN A 194 -6.72 -17.69 -6.10
N LEU A 195 -6.02 -18.74 -6.56
CA LEU A 195 -4.68 -19.07 -6.09
C LEU A 195 -3.65 -18.03 -6.53
N TYR A 196 -3.78 -17.57 -7.77
CA TYR A 196 -2.94 -16.50 -8.30
C TYR A 196 -3.20 -15.17 -7.58
N LEU A 197 -4.45 -14.82 -7.32
CA LEU A 197 -4.82 -13.63 -6.57
C LEU A 197 -4.34 -13.70 -5.11
N ALA A 198 -4.47 -14.85 -4.46
CA ALA A 198 -3.91 -15.09 -3.13
C ALA A 198 -2.38 -14.92 -3.13
N HIS A 199 -1.68 -15.37 -4.17
CA HIS A 199 -0.26 -15.16 -4.34
C HIS A 199 0.10 -13.66 -4.44
N ILE A 200 -0.63 -12.89 -5.27
CA ILE A 200 -0.45 -11.43 -5.39
C ILE A 200 -0.63 -10.76 -4.03
N MET A 201 -1.69 -11.12 -3.30
CA MET A 201 -1.96 -10.58 -1.96
C MET A 201 -0.83 -10.91 -0.98
N CYS A 202 -0.38 -12.15 -0.95
CA CYS A 202 0.72 -12.59 -0.09
C CYS A 202 2.04 -11.88 -0.43
N ARG A 203 2.29 -11.62 -1.72
CA ARG A 203 3.47 -10.89 -2.17
C ARG A 203 3.43 -9.44 -1.73
N ALA A 204 2.30 -8.74 -1.92
CA ALA A 204 2.11 -7.37 -1.46
C ALA A 204 2.36 -7.23 0.06
N ALA A 205 1.78 -8.14 0.85
CA ALA A 205 1.99 -8.16 2.30
C ALA A 205 3.44 -8.42 2.71
N LYS A 206 4.16 -9.29 1.98
CA LYS A 206 5.58 -9.58 2.22
C LYS A 206 6.45 -8.38 1.90
N ASP A 207 6.21 -7.74 0.76
CA ASP A 207 7.01 -6.60 0.31
C ASP A 207 6.86 -5.42 1.28
N GLU A 208 5.63 -5.11 1.73
CA GLU A 208 5.40 -4.09 2.78
C GLU A 208 6.10 -4.44 4.11
N TYR A 209 6.07 -5.70 4.51
CA TYR A 209 6.75 -6.12 5.75
C TYR A 209 8.26 -5.94 5.65
N LEU A 210 8.88 -6.37 4.54
CA LEU A 210 10.32 -6.25 4.36
C LEU A 210 10.79 -4.79 4.34
N VAL A 211 10.04 -3.92 3.67
CA VAL A 211 10.34 -2.49 3.66
C VAL A 211 10.20 -1.88 5.05
N ALA A 212 9.15 -2.23 5.80
CA ALA A 212 8.95 -1.71 7.15
C ALA A 212 10.05 -2.16 8.12
N VAL A 213 10.56 -3.40 7.98
CA VAL A 213 11.69 -3.90 8.77
C VAL A 213 12.96 -3.14 8.40
N SER A 214 13.27 -3.01 7.10
CA SER A 214 14.45 -2.29 6.64
C SER A 214 14.46 -0.83 7.10
N ARG A 215 13.31 -0.16 7.08
CA ARG A 215 13.19 1.20 7.60
C ARG A 215 13.47 1.29 9.08
N ARG A 216 12.89 0.40 9.87
CA ARG A 216 13.14 0.37 11.31
C ARG A 216 14.61 0.15 11.62
N ASP A 217 15.26 -0.76 10.87
CA ASP A 217 16.68 -1.01 11.04
C ASP A 217 17.50 0.25 10.69
N MET A 218 17.15 0.94 9.61
CA MET A 218 17.74 2.23 9.25
C MET A 218 17.47 3.32 10.31
N GLU A 219 16.22 3.41 10.80
CA GLU A 219 15.85 4.37 11.86
C GLU A 219 16.55 4.10 13.18
N ALA A 220 16.89 2.85 13.48
CA ALA A 220 17.67 2.49 14.68
C ALA A 220 19.15 2.92 14.56
N PHE A 221 19.67 3.07 13.34
CA PHE A 221 21.03 3.55 13.07
C PHE A 221 21.12 5.06 12.78
N THR A 222 19.99 5.73 12.49
CA THR A 222 19.97 7.18 12.24
C THR A 222 19.89 7.94 13.56
N VAL A 223 21.00 8.55 13.91
CA VAL A 223 21.06 9.68 14.86
C VAL A 223 20.23 10.82 14.25
N GLU A 224 19.48 11.56 15.06
CA GLU A 224 18.94 12.86 14.64
C GLU A 224 20.11 13.71 14.20
N ASP A 225 20.14 14.14 12.96
CA ASP A 225 21.18 14.95 12.38
C ASP A 225 20.58 16.24 11.79
N ASP A 226 21.44 17.22 11.57
CA ASP A 226 21.06 18.51 11.01
C ASP A 226 21.34 18.60 9.50
N ARG A 227 21.40 17.47 8.80
CA ARG A 227 21.76 17.45 7.36
C ARG A 227 20.80 18.22 6.49
N CYS A 228 19.52 18.25 6.85
CA CYS A 228 18.51 19.04 6.16
C CYS A 228 18.28 20.43 6.79
N ALA A 229 19.08 20.85 7.75
CA ALA A 229 19.02 22.21 8.30
C ALA A 229 19.62 23.22 7.31
N THR A 230 18.80 23.65 6.35
CA THR A 230 19.14 24.67 5.34
C THR A 230 19.24 26.05 5.96
N LYS A 231 19.97 26.96 5.33
CA LYS A 231 20.10 28.36 5.77
C LYS A 231 18.74 29.07 5.79
N TYR A 232 17.90 28.78 4.81
CA TYR A 232 16.58 29.35 4.66
C TYR A 232 15.50 28.29 4.86
N PRO A 233 14.36 28.62 5.50
CA PRO A 233 13.27 27.65 5.70
C PRO A 233 12.71 27.15 4.37
N LEU A 234 12.20 25.91 4.39
CA LEU A 234 11.55 25.28 3.24
C LEU A 234 10.05 25.61 3.23
N VAL A 235 9.53 26.08 2.10
CA VAL A 235 8.08 26.20 1.86
C VAL A 235 7.68 25.23 0.77
N MET A 236 6.83 24.26 1.13
CA MET A 236 6.35 23.23 0.22
C MET A 236 5.01 23.65 -0.39
N VAL A 237 4.97 23.75 -1.73
CA VAL A 237 3.82 24.23 -2.50
C VAL A 237 3.21 23.11 -3.30
N HIS A 238 1.96 22.75 -2.99
CA HIS A 238 1.26 21.65 -3.65
C HIS A 238 0.72 22.03 -5.05
N GLY A 239 0.38 21.00 -5.83
CA GLY A 239 -0.25 21.17 -7.14
C GLY A 239 -1.78 21.16 -7.08
N ILE A 240 -2.39 20.91 -8.24
CA ILE A 240 -3.83 20.88 -8.44
C ILE A 240 -4.48 19.62 -7.84
N GLY A 241 -5.75 19.71 -7.45
CA GLY A 241 -6.61 18.56 -7.13
C GLY A 241 -6.54 18.04 -5.70
N PHE A 242 -5.60 18.49 -4.88
CA PHE A 242 -5.49 18.14 -3.46
C PHE A 242 -4.97 19.33 -2.68
N ARG A 243 -5.24 19.36 -1.39
CA ARG A 243 -4.70 20.38 -0.48
C ARG A 243 -4.20 19.76 0.81
N ASP A 244 -3.43 20.54 1.57
CA ASP A 244 -2.94 20.13 2.88
C ASP A 244 -4.07 20.18 3.92
N LEU A 245 -4.76 19.05 4.11
CA LEU A 245 -5.73 18.87 5.18
C LEU A 245 -5.02 18.31 6.42
N ARG A 246 -5.49 18.71 7.61
CA ARG A 246 -4.92 18.25 8.89
C ARG A 246 -4.75 16.74 9.00
N PHE A 247 -5.61 15.97 8.34
CA PHE A 247 -5.59 14.49 8.35
C PHE A 247 -5.14 13.88 7.01
N PHE A 248 -4.98 14.68 5.97
CA PHE A 248 -4.58 14.22 4.64
C PHE A 248 -3.53 15.18 4.08
N ASN A 249 -2.27 14.96 4.46
CA ASN A 249 -1.16 15.76 3.97
C ASN A 249 -0.85 15.38 2.53
N TYR A 250 -0.82 16.36 1.63
CA TYR A 250 -0.47 16.24 0.23
C TYR A 250 0.90 15.56 0.03
N TRP A 251 1.88 15.94 0.84
CA TRP A 251 3.26 15.51 0.76
C TRP A 251 3.56 14.17 1.46
N GLY A 252 2.55 13.42 1.85
CA GLY A 252 2.70 12.11 2.47
C GLY A 252 3.59 12.11 3.70
N ARG A 253 4.71 11.38 3.64
CA ARG A 253 5.68 11.22 4.73
C ARG A 253 6.90 12.15 4.60
N ILE A 254 7.05 12.85 3.47
CA ILE A 254 8.21 13.67 3.13
C ILE A 254 8.52 14.72 4.20
N PRO A 255 7.59 15.58 4.63
CA PRO A 255 7.88 16.61 5.61
C PRO A 255 8.35 16.06 6.96
N LEU A 256 7.82 14.88 7.34
CA LEU A 256 8.21 14.23 8.59
C LEU A 256 9.70 13.82 8.58
N ILE A 257 10.15 13.27 7.46
CA ILE A 257 11.57 12.88 7.30
C ILE A 257 12.48 14.11 7.27
N LEU A 258 12.11 15.14 6.51
CA LEU A 258 12.90 16.38 6.44
C LEU A 258 13.04 17.04 7.82
N LYS A 259 11.93 17.15 8.57
CA LYS A 259 11.94 17.69 9.94
C LYS A 259 12.80 16.85 10.90
N LYS A 260 12.81 15.53 10.76
CA LYS A 260 13.64 14.63 11.56
C LYS A 260 15.14 14.90 11.33
N HIS A 261 15.52 15.36 10.15
CA HIS A 261 16.88 15.71 9.78
C HIS A 261 17.15 17.23 9.85
N GLY A 262 16.42 17.96 10.69
CA GLY A 262 16.69 19.34 11.04
C GLY A 262 16.07 20.40 10.13
N ALA A 263 15.29 20.03 9.09
CA ALA A 263 14.66 21.01 8.21
C ALA A 263 13.54 21.80 8.90
N ASN A 264 13.52 23.11 8.71
CA ASN A 264 12.38 23.96 9.02
C ASN A 264 11.42 23.94 7.81
N VAL A 265 10.26 23.27 7.96
CA VAL A 265 9.32 23.02 6.85
C VAL A 265 7.98 23.68 7.14
N SER A 266 7.56 24.55 6.22
CA SER A 266 6.24 25.19 6.13
C SER A 266 5.54 24.81 4.81
N TYR A 267 4.28 25.25 4.65
CA TYR A 267 3.47 24.89 3.47
C TYR A 267 2.95 26.15 2.78
N GLY A 268 2.67 26.08 1.47
CA GLY A 268 2.19 27.21 0.68
C GLY A 268 0.75 27.63 0.98
N HIS A 269 -0.06 26.73 1.53
CA HIS A 269 -1.50 26.92 1.81
C HIS A 269 -2.32 27.45 0.61
N ASN A 270 -1.89 27.14 -0.58
CA ASN A 270 -2.60 27.45 -1.83
C ASN A 270 -3.88 26.60 -1.97
N LYS A 271 -4.80 27.00 -2.86
CA LYS A 271 -6.05 26.27 -3.12
C LYS A 271 -5.82 25.12 -4.09
N ALA A 272 -6.59 24.03 -3.95
CA ALA A 272 -6.52 22.88 -4.84
C ALA A 272 -6.91 23.21 -6.29
N TRP A 273 -7.86 24.11 -6.48
CA TRP A 273 -8.39 24.56 -7.77
C TRP A 273 -8.43 26.08 -7.89
N GLY A 274 -7.51 26.78 -7.24
CA GLY A 274 -7.33 28.21 -7.36
C GLY A 274 -6.63 28.57 -8.69
N SER A 275 -6.93 29.77 -9.22
CA SER A 275 -6.16 30.31 -10.33
C SER A 275 -4.70 30.54 -9.93
N LEU A 276 -3.82 30.66 -10.91
CA LEU A 276 -2.39 30.91 -10.73
C LEU A 276 -2.16 32.17 -9.89
N GLU A 277 -2.84 33.28 -10.23
CA GLU A 277 -2.73 34.54 -9.51
C GLU A 277 -3.22 34.44 -8.08
N GLU A 278 -4.37 33.79 -7.84
CA GLU A 278 -4.93 33.61 -6.49
C GLU A 278 -4.00 32.77 -5.62
N ASN A 279 -3.50 31.66 -6.16
CA ASN A 279 -2.56 30.79 -5.44
C ASN A 279 -1.26 31.52 -5.14
N ALA A 280 -0.71 32.28 -6.09
CA ALA A 280 0.50 33.06 -5.87
C ALA A 280 0.33 34.08 -4.74
N ARG A 281 -0.82 34.75 -4.62
CA ARG A 281 -1.12 35.67 -3.52
C ARG A 281 -1.18 34.95 -2.15
N LEU A 282 -1.77 33.76 -2.10
CA LEU A 282 -1.82 32.96 -0.86
C LEU A 282 -0.43 32.48 -0.44
N ILE A 283 0.37 32.02 -1.41
CA ILE A 283 1.77 31.61 -1.18
C ILE A 283 2.59 32.80 -0.70
N ALA A 284 2.42 34.01 -1.30
CA ALA A 284 3.08 35.23 -0.89
C ALA A 284 2.83 35.58 0.57
N ALA A 285 1.54 35.61 0.96
CA ALA A 285 1.17 35.90 2.34
C ALA A 285 1.79 34.91 3.35
N ASN A 286 1.86 33.64 2.95
CA ASN A 286 2.46 32.61 3.80
C ASN A 286 3.99 32.72 3.86
N ILE A 287 4.68 33.08 2.77
CA ILE A 287 6.11 33.37 2.80
C ILE A 287 6.40 34.53 3.75
N ASP A 288 5.63 35.63 3.66
CA ASP A 288 5.80 36.78 4.56
C ASP A 288 5.63 36.38 6.03
N GLN A 289 4.67 35.52 6.33
CA GLN A 289 4.50 34.98 7.68
C GLN A 289 5.72 34.14 8.11
N VAL A 290 6.20 33.21 7.26
CA VAL A 290 7.35 32.35 7.56
C VAL A 290 8.61 33.17 7.79
N LEU A 291 8.86 34.20 6.98
CA LEU A 291 10.00 35.11 7.16
C LEU A 291 9.92 35.87 8.49
N ALA A 292 8.74 36.33 8.86
CA ALA A 292 8.52 37.01 10.14
C ALA A 292 8.69 36.08 11.36
N GLU A 293 8.28 34.81 11.24
CA GLU A 293 8.38 33.82 12.31
C GLU A 293 9.81 33.29 12.49
N THR A 294 10.62 33.26 11.42
CA THR A 294 11.97 32.66 11.43
C THR A 294 13.09 33.67 11.47
N ASP A 295 12.80 34.96 11.34
CA ASP A 295 13.78 36.03 11.21
C ASP A 295 14.79 35.79 10.07
N CYS A 296 14.32 35.12 9.01
CA CYS A 296 15.10 34.83 7.81
C CYS A 296 14.77 35.84 6.71
N GLU A 297 15.75 36.14 5.85
CA GLU A 297 15.58 37.06 4.71
C GLU A 297 14.90 36.38 3.52
N LYS A 298 15.10 35.08 3.34
CA LYS A 298 14.62 34.31 2.18
C LYS A 298 14.04 32.96 2.58
N VAL A 299 13.34 32.33 1.65
CA VAL A 299 12.87 30.95 1.74
C VAL A 299 13.38 30.11 0.58
N ASN A 300 13.42 28.80 0.75
CA ASN A 300 13.58 27.83 -0.32
C ASN A 300 12.22 27.24 -0.68
N LEU A 301 11.80 27.29 -1.94
CA LEU A 301 10.54 26.73 -2.42
C LEU A 301 10.75 25.33 -2.99
N ILE A 302 9.90 24.38 -2.57
CA ILE A 302 9.80 23.06 -3.21
C ILE A 302 8.36 22.92 -3.68
N ALA A 303 8.16 22.94 -4.99
CA ALA A 303 6.86 22.99 -5.62
C ALA A 303 6.60 21.74 -6.50
N HIS A 304 5.39 21.23 -6.46
CA HIS A 304 4.97 20.11 -7.29
C HIS A 304 3.88 20.51 -8.28
N SER A 305 3.96 19.97 -9.50
CA SER A 305 2.93 20.14 -10.53
C SER A 305 2.63 21.64 -10.80
N LYS A 306 1.36 22.04 -10.84
CA LYS A 306 0.93 23.45 -11.02
C LYS A 306 1.59 24.41 -10.03
N GLY A 307 1.86 23.97 -8.79
CA GLY A 307 2.51 24.80 -7.78
C GLY A 307 3.85 25.40 -8.23
N GLY A 308 4.57 24.73 -9.17
CA GLY A 308 5.77 25.29 -9.75
C GLY A 308 5.50 26.52 -10.65
N LEU A 309 4.39 26.54 -11.37
CA LEU A 309 3.95 27.72 -12.14
C LEU A 309 3.49 28.84 -11.20
N ASP A 310 2.70 28.49 -10.16
CA ASP A 310 2.27 29.46 -9.13
C ASP A 310 3.49 30.15 -8.49
N CYS A 311 4.55 29.38 -8.16
CA CYS A 311 5.80 29.93 -7.62
C CYS A 311 6.57 30.81 -8.63
N ARG A 312 6.63 30.43 -9.90
CA ARG A 312 7.30 31.24 -10.94
C ARG A 312 6.61 32.58 -11.13
N TYR A 313 5.26 32.59 -11.16
CA TYR A 313 4.48 33.82 -11.20
C TYR A 313 4.74 34.71 -9.97
N LEU A 314 4.74 34.12 -8.79
CA LEU A 314 5.07 34.79 -7.54
C LEU A 314 6.44 35.49 -7.61
N ILE A 315 7.46 34.77 -8.08
CA ILE A 315 8.84 35.28 -8.14
C ILE A 315 8.93 36.40 -9.18
N SER A 316 8.50 36.13 -10.41
CA SER A 316 8.69 37.04 -11.56
C SER A 316 7.71 38.20 -11.56
N THR A 317 6.40 37.93 -11.60
CA THR A 317 5.36 38.96 -11.76
C THR A 317 5.06 39.71 -10.47
N MET A 318 5.07 39.02 -9.30
CA MET A 318 4.77 39.68 -8.02
C MET A 318 6.01 40.25 -7.34
N GLY A 319 7.24 40.06 -7.90
CA GLY A 319 8.48 40.66 -7.41
C GLY A 319 8.98 40.06 -6.08
N TYR A 320 8.86 38.72 -5.89
CA TYR A 320 9.33 38.03 -4.70
C TYR A 320 10.77 37.47 -4.83
N GLU A 321 11.53 37.87 -5.83
CA GLU A 321 12.92 37.45 -6.06
C GLU A 321 13.84 37.75 -4.89
N ASP A 322 13.61 38.82 -4.17
CA ASP A 322 14.42 39.18 -3.00
C ASP A 322 14.09 38.33 -1.76
N LYS A 323 12.93 37.66 -1.75
CA LYS A 323 12.46 36.79 -0.65
C LYS A 323 12.61 35.29 -0.93
N VAL A 324 13.00 34.91 -2.15
CA VAL A 324 13.18 33.52 -2.56
C VAL A 324 14.66 33.27 -2.89
N ALA A 325 15.26 32.26 -2.27
CA ALA A 325 16.63 31.86 -2.53
C ALA A 325 16.70 30.81 -3.65
N SER A 326 15.80 29.84 -3.61
CA SER A 326 15.75 28.77 -4.61
C SER A 326 14.33 28.31 -4.89
N LEU A 327 14.08 27.82 -6.11
CA LEU A 327 12.88 27.12 -6.51
C LEU A 327 13.23 25.74 -7.08
N THR A 328 12.83 24.70 -6.38
CA THR A 328 12.88 23.32 -6.83
C THR A 328 11.50 22.88 -7.32
N THR A 329 11.38 22.53 -8.60
CA THR A 329 10.12 22.05 -9.17
C THR A 329 10.14 20.54 -9.40
N ILE A 330 9.05 19.88 -9.06
CA ILE A 330 8.87 18.43 -9.18
C ILE A 330 7.69 18.18 -10.12
N ASN A 331 7.92 17.55 -11.26
CA ASN A 331 6.89 17.21 -12.25
C ASN A 331 6.00 18.41 -12.66
N THR A 332 6.55 19.61 -12.67
CA THR A 332 5.83 20.83 -13.07
C THR A 332 5.72 20.89 -14.57
N PRO A 333 4.52 21.15 -15.13
CA PRO A 333 4.32 21.29 -16.57
C PRO A 333 4.72 22.69 -17.06
N HIS A 334 6.03 22.99 -17.11
CA HIS A 334 6.55 24.29 -17.52
C HIS A 334 6.19 24.68 -18.96
N TYR A 335 5.95 23.70 -19.82
CA TYR A 335 5.48 23.88 -21.19
C TYR A 335 4.08 23.34 -21.41
N GLY A 336 3.31 23.20 -20.31
CA GLY A 336 1.94 22.69 -20.32
C GLY A 336 1.83 21.17 -20.38
N SER A 337 0.60 20.69 -20.42
CA SER A 337 0.26 19.27 -20.60
C SER A 337 -0.66 19.12 -21.82
N GLU A 338 -0.26 18.31 -22.78
CA GLU A 338 -1.09 17.98 -23.97
C GLU A 338 -2.41 17.27 -23.55
N LEU A 339 -2.54 16.82 -22.29
CA LEU A 339 -3.78 16.28 -21.75
C LEU A 339 -4.91 17.30 -21.77
N ILE A 340 -4.59 18.60 -21.57
CA ILE A 340 -5.58 19.68 -21.63
C ILE A 340 -6.10 19.86 -23.04
N ASP A 341 -5.21 19.85 -24.03
CA ASP A 341 -5.62 19.90 -25.44
C ASP A 341 -6.50 18.73 -25.88
N ILE A 342 -6.34 17.55 -25.23
CA ILE A 342 -7.21 16.39 -25.44
C ILE A 342 -8.57 16.62 -24.80
N LEU A 343 -8.62 17.17 -23.58
CA LEU A 343 -9.86 17.49 -22.90
C LEU A 343 -10.65 18.57 -23.63
N ASP A 344 -9.98 19.54 -24.24
CA ASP A 344 -10.61 20.59 -25.04
C ASP A 344 -11.24 20.09 -26.36
N ARG A 345 -10.90 18.87 -26.79
CA ARG A 345 -11.59 18.20 -27.93
C ARG A 345 -12.90 17.53 -27.51
N LEU A 346 -13.17 17.42 -26.24
CA LEU A 346 -14.47 16.93 -25.76
C LEU A 346 -15.56 17.99 -26.08
N PRO A 347 -16.83 17.56 -26.25
CA PRO A 347 -17.93 18.52 -26.32
C PRO A 347 -17.94 19.40 -25.05
N ASP A 348 -18.11 20.71 -25.21
CA ASP A 348 -18.10 21.69 -24.12
C ASP A 348 -19.02 21.27 -22.96
N SER A 349 -20.21 20.76 -23.29
CA SER A 349 -21.17 20.30 -22.30
C SER A 349 -20.63 19.17 -21.41
N LEU A 350 -19.82 18.28 -21.97
CA LEU A 350 -19.20 17.17 -21.22
C LEU A 350 -18.06 17.68 -20.35
N TYR A 351 -17.21 18.54 -20.88
CA TYR A 351 -16.11 19.14 -20.11
C TYR A 351 -16.65 19.93 -18.90
N TRP A 352 -17.63 20.82 -19.14
CA TRP A 352 -18.28 21.57 -18.09
C TRP A 352 -18.98 20.67 -17.05
N THR A 353 -19.58 19.57 -17.47
CA THR A 353 -20.20 18.61 -16.55
C THR A 353 -19.14 17.99 -15.63
N ILE A 354 -17.99 17.59 -16.17
CA ILE A 354 -16.87 17.02 -15.38
C ILE A 354 -16.31 18.09 -14.44
N ALA A 355 -16.00 19.29 -14.94
CA ALA A 355 -15.46 20.38 -14.13
C ALA A 355 -16.40 20.77 -12.98
N ASN A 356 -17.69 20.89 -13.24
CA ASN A 356 -18.69 21.19 -12.21
C ASN A 356 -18.86 20.07 -11.18
N ALA A 357 -18.74 18.81 -11.58
CA ALA A 357 -18.76 17.69 -10.66
C ALA A 357 -17.55 17.72 -9.70
N ILE A 358 -16.36 18.03 -10.24
CA ILE A 358 -15.14 18.22 -9.46
C ILE A 358 -15.29 19.42 -8.50
N ASN A 359 -15.72 20.57 -9.01
CA ASN A 359 -15.94 21.78 -8.21
C ASN A 359 -16.89 21.47 -7.03
N ARG A 360 -18.02 20.83 -7.30
CA ARG A 360 -18.98 20.45 -6.27
C ARG A 360 -18.39 19.52 -5.22
N PHE A 361 -17.59 18.54 -5.64
CA PHE A 361 -16.91 17.64 -4.71
C PHE A 361 -15.95 18.43 -3.79
N PHE A 362 -15.12 19.32 -4.34
CA PHE A 362 -14.16 20.09 -3.56
C PHE A 362 -14.82 21.17 -2.68
N THR A 363 -15.93 21.75 -3.11
CA THR A 363 -16.74 22.64 -2.24
C THR A 363 -17.24 21.87 -1.01
N VAL A 364 -17.76 20.65 -1.20
CA VAL A 364 -18.18 19.79 -0.06
C VAL A 364 -16.98 19.39 0.81
N ALA A 365 -15.80 19.22 0.22
CA ALA A 365 -14.56 18.95 0.94
C ALA A 365 -13.98 20.19 1.67
N GLY A 366 -14.65 21.36 1.56
CA GLY A 366 -14.27 22.59 2.26
C GLY A 366 -13.30 23.49 1.48
N ASP A 367 -13.22 23.33 0.16
CA ASP A 367 -12.51 24.29 -0.69
C ASP A 367 -13.44 25.47 -1.02
N ASP A 368 -12.92 26.68 -0.91
CA ASP A 368 -13.67 27.90 -1.16
C ASP A 368 -13.56 28.26 -2.63
N ALA A 369 -14.71 28.26 -3.32
CA ALA A 369 -14.85 28.62 -4.73
C ALA A 369 -13.84 27.90 -5.68
N PRO A 370 -13.81 26.53 -5.72
CA PRO A 370 -12.93 25.82 -6.63
C PRO A 370 -13.32 26.09 -8.09
N ASP A 371 -12.33 26.37 -8.96
CA ASP A 371 -12.50 26.53 -10.39
C ASP A 371 -11.60 25.56 -11.17
N CYS A 372 -12.12 24.36 -11.35
CA CYS A 372 -11.42 23.29 -12.05
C CYS A 372 -11.14 23.64 -13.53
N TYR A 373 -12.07 24.35 -14.17
CA TYR A 373 -11.91 24.73 -15.59
C TYR A 373 -10.75 25.68 -15.77
N THR A 374 -10.79 26.85 -15.12
CA THR A 374 -9.74 27.87 -15.23
C THR A 374 -8.38 27.31 -14.82
N SER A 375 -8.32 26.62 -13.65
CA SER A 375 -7.06 26.03 -13.17
C SER A 375 -6.48 24.98 -14.10
N SER A 376 -7.29 24.23 -14.84
CA SER A 376 -6.80 23.27 -15.83
C SER A 376 -6.36 23.97 -17.13
N GLN A 377 -7.06 25.00 -17.58
CA GLN A 377 -6.66 25.77 -18.77
C GLN A 377 -5.30 26.48 -18.61
N GLU A 378 -4.94 26.86 -17.39
CA GLU A 378 -3.61 27.39 -17.05
C GLU A 378 -2.48 26.35 -17.21
N LEU A 379 -2.81 25.08 -17.47
CA LEU A 379 -1.86 24.02 -17.78
C LEU A 379 -1.83 23.66 -19.26
N SER A 380 -2.55 24.37 -20.11
CA SER A 380 -2.50 24.14 -21.56
C SER A 380 -1.15 24.59 -22.16
N PRO A 381 -0.63 23.89 -23.20
CA PRO A 381 0.60 24.30 -23.88
C PRO A 381 0.56 25.74 -24.37
N ALA A 382 -0.58 26.20 -24.88
CA ALA A 382 -0.76 27.57 -25.38
C ALA A 382 -0.67 28.62 -24.25
N PHE A 383 -1.24 28.33 -23.10
CA PHE A 383 -1.13 29.18 -21.90
C PHE A 383 0.33 29.23 -21.41
N CYS A 384 0.95 28.08 -21.24
CA CYS A 384 2.31 27.99 -20.72
C CYS A 384 3.34 28.64 -21.64
N ALA A 385 3.14 28.64 -22.98
CA ALA A 385 4.00 29.34 -23.89
C ALA A 385 4.02 30.86 -23.63
N ARG A 386 2.83 31.49 -23.52
CA ARG A 386 2.69 32.91 -23.15
C ARG A 386 3.22 33.21 -21.75
N PHE A 387 2.86 32.34 -20.79
CA PHE A 387 3.32 32.44 -19.43
C PHE A 387 4.85 32.47 -19.31
N ASN A 388 5.56 31.66 -20.10
CA ASN A 388 7.02 31.62 -20.10
C ASN A 388 7.67 32.91 -20.67
N GLU A 389 7.02 33.57 -21.61
CA GLU A 389 7.47 34.86 -22.14
C GLU A 389 7.26 35.98 -21.11
N GLU A 390 6.12 35.96 -20.40
CA GLU A 390 5.73 36.98 -19.43
C GLU A 390 6.43 36.82 -18.07
N ASN A 391 6.89 35.61 -17.74
CA ASN A 391 7.50 35.26 -16.45
C ASN A 391 8.90 34.66 -16.62
N PRO A 392 9.90 35.45 -17.00
CA PRO A 392 11.29 35.01 -17.08
C PRO A 392 11.86 34.68 -15.70
N ASP A 393 12.92 33.90 -15.67
CA ASP A 393 13.63 33.62 -14.43
C ASP A 393 14.25 34.87 -13.83
N ALA A 394 14.02 35.11 -12.55
CA ALA A 394 14.57 36.26 -11.84
C ALA A 394 16.06 36.07 -11.52
N PRO A 395 16.90 37.09 -11.74
CA PRO A 395 18.31 37.05 -11.33
C PRO A 395 18.44 36.84 -9.83
N GLY A 396 19.38 35.98 -9.41
CA GLY A 396 19.66 35.74 -8.00
C GLY A 396 18.80 34.67 -7.32
N VAL A 397 17.83 34.09 -8.02
CA VAL A 397 17.09 32.89 -7.59
C VAL A 397 17.67 31.66 -8.29
N TYR A 398 17.93 30.60 -7.56
CA TYR A 398 18.39 29.34 -8.11
C TYR A 398 17.19 28.47 -8.52
N TYR A 399 17.14 28.07 -9.79
CA TYR A 399 16.06 27.22 -10.33
C TYR A 399 16.57 25.82 -10.66
N GLN A 400 15.91 24.79 -10.12
CA GLN A 400 16.16 23.40 -10.49
C GLN A 400 14.86 22.62 -10.67
N SER A 401 14.91 21.58 -11.48
CA SER A 401 13.74 20.74 -11.75
C SER A 401 14.05 19.25 -11.78
N TYR A 402 13.06 18.46 -11.37
CA TYR A 402 13.07 17.00 -11.40
C TYR A 402 11.83 16.51 -12.14
N GLY A 403 11.99 15.50 -12.99
CA GLY A 403 10.90 14.81 -13.64
C GLY A 403 10.77 13.36 -13.18
N SER A 404 9.63 12.74 -13.47
CA SER A 404 9.45 11.29 -13.30
C SER A 404 8.78 10.65 -14.52
N VAL A 405 8.83 9.32 -14.62
CA VAL A 405 8.25 8.60 -15.75
C VAL A 405 7.59 7.30 -15.32
N MET A 406 6.35 7.13 -15.74
CA MET A 406 5.66 5.84 -15.73
C MET A 406 6.15 4.97 -16.89
N LYS A 407 6.18 3.64 -16.68
CA LYS A 407 6.56 2.67 -17.72
C LYS A 407 5.39 1.81 -18.19
N SER A 408 4.23 1.95 -17.56
CA SER A 408 3.03 1.17 -17.86
C SER A 408 1.79 1.88 -17.35
N CYS A 409 0.67 1.74 -18.05
CA CYS A 409 -0.63 2.20 -17.58
C CYS A 409 -1.09 1.51 -16.26
N PHE A 410 -0.50 0.38 -15.93
CA PHE A 410 -0.75 -0.32 -14.65
C PHE A 410 0.10 0.19 -13.49
N SER A 411 0.97 1.18 -13.73
CA SER A 411 1.81 1.77 -12.69
C SER A 411 1.00 2.52 -11.64
N ASP A 412 -0.03 3.22 -12.10
CA ASP A 412 -0.94 3.98 -11.25
C ASP A 412 -2.37 3.84 -11.74
N SER A 413 -3.28 3.33 -10.90
CA SER A 413 -4.67 3.08 -11.30
C SER A 413 -5.47 4.37 -11.59
N LEU A 414 -5.15 5.46 -10.89
CA LEU A 414 -5.82 6.76 -11.11
C LEU A 414 -5.33 7.43 -12.40
N LEU A 415 -4.07 7.20 -12.75
CA LEU A 415 -3.43 7.82 -13.90
C LEU A 415 -3.35 6.91 -15.13
N SER A 416 -3.99 5.73 -15.11
CA SER A 416 -3.97 4.77 -16.23
C SER A 416 -4.52 5.37 -17.52
N ILE A 417 -5.67 6.05 -17.47
CA ILE A 417 -6.31 6.65 -18.64
C ILE A 417 -5.53 7.87 -19.11
N PRO A 418 -5.21 8.88 -18.28
CA PRO A 418 -4.39 10.01 -18.72
C PRO A 418 -3.05 9.58 -19.30
N TYR A 419 -2.36 8.60 -18.69
CA TYR A 419 -1.12 8.03 -19.21
C TYR A 419 -1.27 7.52 -20.65
N LEU A 420 -2.31 6.70 -20.90
CA LEU A 420 -2.57 6.17 -22.25
C LEU A 420 -2.89 7.28 -23.25
N LEU A 421 -3.67 8.29 -22.84
CA LEU A 421 -3.99 9.44 -23.68
C LEU A 421 -2.71 10.20 -24.08
N LEU A 422 -1.82 10.50 -23.14
CA LEU A 422 -0.54 11.13 -23.42
C LEU A 422 0.38 10.27 -24.29
N CYS A 423 0.36 8.94 -24.15
CA CYS A 423 1.11 8.04 -25.02
C CYS A 423 0.63 8.10 -26.48
N THR A 424 -0.64 8.41 -26.75
CA THR A 424 -1.16 8.61 -28.12
C THR A 424 -0.67 9.90 -28.76
N CYS A 425 -0.30 10.88 -27.94
CA CYS A 425 0.26 12.16 -28.36
C CYS A 425 1.78 12.08 -28.64
N LYS A 426 2.22 11.25 -29.59
CA LYS A 426 3.63 11.07 -30.01
C LYS A 426 4.47 10.09 -29.17
N GLY A 427 3.88 9.20 -28.41
CA GLY A 427 4.62 8.15 -27.68
C GLY A 427 5.62 8.68 -26.64
N ARG A 428 5.41 9.85 -26.10
CA ARG A 428 6.35 10.52 -25.19
C ARG A 428 6.35 9.88 -23.81
N ALA A 429 7.54 9.84 -23.22
CA ALA A 429 7.71 9.47 -21.83
C ALA A 429 6.98 10.47 -20.92
N ASN A 430 6.06 9.98 -20.06
CA ASN A 430 5.24 10.83 -19.19
C ASN A 430 5.02 10.16 -17.82
N ASP A 431 4.61 10.94 -16.84
CA ASP A 431 4.33 10.48 -15.47
C ASP A 431 2.83 10.18 -15.21
N GLY A 432 2.03 10.22 -16.27
CA GLY A 432 0.58 10.05 -16.24
C GLY A 432 -0.21 11.35 -16.39
N LEU A 433 0.39 12.53 -16.15
CA LEU A 433 -0.24 13.85 -16.32
C LEU A 433 0.60 14.82 -17.16
N VAL A 434 1.92 14.70 -17.11
CA VAL A 434 2.86 15.62 -17.74
C VAL A 434 3.90 14.82 -18.52
N ASP A 435 4.29 15.26 -19.68
CA ASP A 435 5.42 14.66 -20.39
C ASP A 435 6.76 15.18 -19.86
N VAL A 436 7.79 14.35 -19.96
CA VAL A 436 9.13 14.65 -19.41
C VAL A 436 9.74 15.91 -20.06
N SER A 437 9.43 16.22 -21.31
CA SER A 437 9.96 17.42 -21.96
C SER A 437 9.41 18.70 -21.32
N SER A 438 8.17 18.64 -20.85
CA SER A 438 7.51 19.77 -20.19
C SER A 438 7.97 19.98 -18.73
N MET A 439 8.60 18.99 -18.12
CA MET A 439 9.08 19.09 -16.72
C MET A 439 10.43 19.81 -16.58
N LYS A 440 11.11 20.07 -17.68
CA LYS A 440 12.48 20.63 -17.68
C LYS A 440 12.45 22.14 -17.52
N TRP A 441 13.13 22.63 -16.47
CA TRP A 441 13.28 24.07 -16.23
C TRP A 441 14.52 24.35 -15.37
N GLY A 442 15.21 25.48 -15.63
CA GLY A 442 16.43 25.82 -14.93
C GLY A 442 17.48 24.69 -15.04
N GLU A 443 18.13 24.32 -13.95
CA GLU A 443 19.02 23.17 -13.92
C GLU A 443 18.19 21.86 -13.79
N PHE A 444 18.00 21.16 -14.91
CA PHE A 444 17.29 19.88 -14.90
C PHE A 444 18.14 18.75 -14.34
N LYS A 445 17.82 18.28 -13.14
CA LYS A 445 18.56 17.24 -12.41
C LYS A 445 18.30 15.81 -12.91
N GLY A 446 17.30 15.63 -13.78
CA GLY A 446 17.05 14.35 -14.43
C GLY A 446 15.66 13.76 -14.20
N VAL A 447 15.47 12.56 -14.75
CA VAL A 447 14.21 11.82 -14.69
C VAL A 447 14.31 10.70 -13.64
N LEU A 448 13.46 10.77 -12.65
CA LEU A 448 13.36 9.78 -11.61
C LEU A 448 12.53 8.59 -12.09
N THR A 449 13.09 7.41 -11.98
CA THR A 449 12.46 6.16 -12.41
C THR A 449 13.06 4.98 -11.64
N ASN A 450 12.56 3.79 -11.89
CA ASN A 450 13.14 2.55 -11.35
C ASN A 450 13.44 1.54 -12.47
N LYS A 451 14.18 0.49 -12.16
CA LYS A 451 14.53 -0.58 -13.12
C LYS A 451 13.38 -1.53 -13.46
N TYR A 452 12.22 -1.38 -12.81
CA TYR A 452 11.06 -2.26 -12.97
C TYR A 452 10.06 -1.69 -13.97
N HIS A 453 9.08 -2.50 -14.40
CA HIS A 453 8.05 -2.12 -15.36
C HIS A 453 7.05 -1.06 -14.86
N ARG A 454 7.02 -0.80 -13.55
CA ARG A 454 6.09 0.17 -12.98
C ARG A 454 6.47 1.62 -13.34
N GLY A 455 7.75 1.98 -13.23
CA GLY A 455 8.15 3.37 -13.29
C GLY A 455 7.63 4.16 -12.06
N ILE A 456 7.64 5.50 -12.17
CA ILE A 456 7.25 6.44 -11.12
C ILE A 456 6.17 7.37 -11.66
N SER A 457 5.02 7.44 -11.01
CA SER A 457 3.88 8.27 -11.42
C SER A 457 3.98 9.68 -10.83
N HIS A 458 3.17 10.58 -11.35
CA HIS A 458 2.99 11.94 -10.84
C HIS A 458 2.72 11.99 -9.33
N GLY A 459 1.79 11.15 -8.85
CA GLY A 459 1.45 11.07 -7.43
C GLY A 459 2.47 10.33 -6.56
N ASP A 460 3.33 9.49 -7.16
CA ASP A 460 4.39 8.82 -6.42
C ASP A 460 5.46 9.80 -5.95
N MET A 461 5.68 10.89 -6.69
CA MET A 461 6.68 11.92 -6.37
C MET A 461 6.34 12.73 -5.11
N ILE A 462 5.11 12.73 -4.67
CA ILE A 462 4.68 13.39 -3.43
C ILE A 462 4.30 12.41 -2.33
N ASP A 463 4.62 11.12 -2.49
CA ASP A 463 4.23 10.07 -1.54
C ASP A 463 2.71 10.03 -1.27
N LEU A 464 1.89 10.42 -2.26
CA LEU A 464 0.43 10.59 -2.11
C LEU A 464 -0.25 9.36 -1.51
N LYS A 465 0.14 8.17 -1.96
CA LYS A 465 -0.41 6.90 -1.51
C LYS A 465 0.31 6.33 -0.29
N ARG A 466 1.41 6.97 0.13
CA ARG A 466 2.32 6.48 1.20
C ARG A 466 2.74 5.04 0.98
N GLU A 467 2.98 4.69 -0.29
CA GLU A 467 3.40 3.35 -0.73
C GLU A 467 4.91 3.29 -0.87
N ASP A 468 5.48 2.14 -0.52
CA ASP A 468 6.89 1.88 -0.75
C ASP A 468 7.06 1.25 -2.12
N ILE A 469 7.73 1.96 -3.01
CA ILE A 469 7.91 1.55 -4.40
C ILE A 469 9.21 0.77 -4.53
N LYS A 470 9.13 -0.43 -5.07
CA LYS A 470 10.31 -1.27 -5.25
C LYS A 470 11.35 -0.61 -6.15
N GLY A 471 12.55 -0.39 -5.59
CA GLY A 471 13.67 0.22 -6.30
C GLY A 471 13.54 1.72 -6.52
N PHE A 472 12.71 2.39 -5.71
CA PHE A 472 12.59 3.84 -5.63
C PHE A 472 12.16 4.26 -4.23
N ASP A 473 12.89 5.18 -3.65
CA ASP A 473 12.58 5.77 -2.34
C ASP A 473 12.42 7.28 -2.48
N VAL A 474 11.17 7.73 -2.54
CA VAL A 474 10.85 9.15 -2.67
C VAL A 474 11.30 9.96 -1.46
N LEU A 475 11.32 9.35 -0.26
CA LEU A 475 11.76 10.05 0.94
C LEU A 475 13.26 10.37 0.88
N ASN A 476 14.06 9.42 0.38
CA ASN A 476 15.49 9.67 0.14
C ASN A 476 15.72 10.70 -0.96
N VAL A 477 14.89 10.73 -2.01
CA VAL A 477 14.99 11.76 -3.06
C VAL A 477 14.84 13.16 -2.48
N PHE A 478 13.83 13.41 -1.66
CA PHE A 478 13.65 14.73 -1.04
C PHE A 478 14.71 15.04 0.00
N TYR A 479 15.17 14.04 0.74
CA TYR A 479 16.30 14.18 1.63
C TYR A 479 17.54 14.68 0.88
N GLU A 480 17.93 14.03 -0.22
CA GLU A 480 19.06 14.44 -1.06
C GLU A 480 18.87 15.82 -1.69
N ILE A 481 17.66 16.16 -2.14
CA ILE A 481 17.35 17.51 -2.66
C ILE A 481 17.69 18.57 -1.59
N VAL A 482 17.24 18.36 -0.36
CA VAL A 482 17.43 19.35 0.71
C VAL A 482 18.88 19.38 1.21
N VAL A 483 19.56 18.24 1.29
CA VAL A 483 21.00 18.18 1.58
C VAL A 483 21.79 18.96 0.53
N ASN A 484 21.52 18.77 -0.76
CA ASN A 484 22.18 19.49 -1.82
C ASN A 484 21.92 21.01 -1.75
N LEU A 485 20.69 21.44 -1.43
CA LEU A 485 20.41 22.88 -1.21
C LEU A 485 21.24 23.43 -0.06
N LYS A 486 21.37 22.72 1.04
CA LYS A 486 22.23 23.11 2.18
C LYS A 486 23.70 23.21 1.77
N GLU A 487 24.23 22.23 1.03
CA GLU A 487 25.61 22.22 0.56
C GLU A 487 25.91 23.37 -0.39
N MET A 488 24.91 23.83 -1.15
CA MET A 488 25.01 25.02 -2.02
C MET A 488 24.86 26.35 -1.26
N GLY A 489 24.56 26.30 0.05
CA GLY A 489 24.45 27.49 0.90
C GLY A 489 23.05 28.13 0.97
N PHE A 490 22.04 27.42 0.50
CA PHE A 490 20.63 27.85 0.55
C PHE A 490 19.93 27.55 1.88
#